data_4704f814cd7705dac6817e861e6de951
#
_entry.id   4704f814cd7705dac6817e861e6de951
#
_cell.length_a   1.000
_cell.length_b   1.000
_cell.length_c   1.000
_cell.angle_alpha   90.00
_cell.angle_beta   90.00
_cell.angle_gamma   90.00
#
_symmetry.space_group_name_H-M   'P 1'
#
loop_
_entity.id
_entity.type
_entity.pdbx_description
1 polymer ?
#
loop_
_entity_poly.entity_id
_entity_poly.type
_entity_poly.pdbx_seq_one_letter_code
_entity_poly.pdbx_strand_id
1 'polypeptide(L)'
;EAHLMKNAATTTHGGKATVDHGTLRGSMGITLQRLFPQARVRYFSATGATEARHMAPYERLGLWGAGAPFADFPAFLVAMERGGVGAMEMLCRDLKSVGTYLSRTISYGPTRLPDGSVVPDSAVEYGPLLHRLTKDERAQYDRIADLWSELLVEFEAAEGNAGQGRNGNRY
;
A
#
# COMPACT_ATOMS: atom_id res chain seq x y z
N GLU A 1 -0.04 -13.91 -1.85
CA GLU A 1 -0.68 -12.58 -1.87
C GLU A 1 -0.18 -11.70 -0.70
N ALA A 2 1.07 -11.21 -0.83
CA ALA A 2 1.72 -10.45 0.25
C ALA A 2 0.98 -9.14 0.59
N HIS A 3 0.27 -8.55 -0.38
CA HIS A 3 -0.51 -7.32 -0.17
C HIS A 3 -1.62 -7.47 0.87
N LEU A 4 -2.06 -8.69 1.19
CA LEU A 4 -3.05 -8.93 2.24
C LEU A 4 -2.55 -8.58 3.65
N MET A 5 -1.24 -8.43 3.81
CA MET A 5 -0.61 -8.02 5.07
C MET A 5 -0.45 -6.49 5.20
N LYS A 6 -0.77 -5.71 4.17
CA LYS A 6 -0.49 -4.26 4.08
C LYS A 6 -1.00 -3.42 5.25
N ASN A 7 -2.06 -3.86 5.91
CA ASN A 7 -2.66 -3.18 7.04
C ASN A 7 -2.09 -3.65 8.40
N ALA A 8 -0.85 -4.11 8.44
CA ALA A 8 -0.08 -4.26 9.68
C ALA A 8 0.39 -2.88 10.14
N ALA A 9 -0.55 -2.01 10.47
CA ALA A 9 -0.29 -0.59 10.56
C ALA A 9 0.61 -0.20 11.72
N THR A 10 1.58 0.64 11.42
CA THR A 10 2.22 1.55 12.34
C THR A 10 1.69 2.95 12.05
N THR A 11 0.99 3.55 12.98
CA THR A 11 0.60 4.96 12.90
C THR A 11 1.63 5.81 13.62
N THR A 12 2.07 6.88 12.97
CA THR A 12 2.85 7.93 13.62
C THR A 12 1.89 8.93 14.25
N HIS A 13 1.73 8.90 15.56
CA HIS A 13 1.08 9.98 16.31
C HIS A 13 2.16 10.80 17.02
N GLY A 14 2.30 12.07 16.62
CA GLY A 14 3.19 13.02 17.31
C GLY A 14 4.69 12.67 17.27
N GLY A 15 5.20 12.09 16.19
CA GLY A 15 6.62 11.79 16.04
C GLY A 15 7.09 10.49 16.75
N LYS A 16 6.19 9.77 17.41
CA LYS A 16 6.43 8.43 17.95
C LYS A 16 5.63 7.43 17.14
N ALA A 17 6.33 6.49 16.51
CA ALA A 17 5.69 5.35 15.91
C ALA A 17 5.09 4.47 16.99
N THR A 18 3.80 4.39 17.03
CA THR A 18 3.08 3.36 17.77
C THR A 18 2.68 2.29 16.78
N VAL A 19 2.99 1.06 17.11
CA VAL A 19 2.40 -0.09 16.43
C VAL A 19 0.94 -0.09 16.83
N ASP A 20 0.11 0.48 16.00
CA ASP A 20 -1.33 0.34 16.15
C ASP A 20 -1.70 -1.08 15.74
N HIS A 21 -2.74 -1.61 16.37
CA HIS A 21 -3.20 -2.96 16.12
C HIS A 21 -3.77 -3.05 14.70
N GLY A 22 -2.87 -3.23 13.74
CA GLY A 22 -3.23 -3.53 12.37
C GLY A 22 -4.08 -4.80 12.29
N THR A 23 -4.47 -5.18 11.10
CA THR A 23 -5.20 -6.43 10.93
C THR A 23 -4.42 -7.60 11.55
N LEU A 24 -5.13 -8.53 12.18
CA LEU A 24 -4.54 -9.74 12.77
C LEU A 24 -3.60 -10.45 11.77
N ARG A 25 -4.00 -10.52 10.51
CA ARG A 25 -3.21 -11.12 9.42
C ARG A 25 -1.86 -10.41 9.24
N GLY A 26 -1.85 -9.09 9.22
CA GLY A 26 -0.63 -8.30 9.08
C GLY A 26 0.30 -8.48 10.27
N SER A 27 -0.23 -8.38 11.48
CA SER A 27 0.52 -8.56 12.73
C SER A 27 1.10 -9.97 12.85
N MET A 28 0.33 -10.99 12.52
CA MET A 28 0.83 -12.38 12.52
C MET A 28 1.93 -12.59 11.48
N GLY A 29 1.83 -11.97 10.29
CA GLY A 29 2.86 -12.03 9.26
C GLY A 29 4.20 -11.45 9.74
N ILE A 30 4.17 -10.33 10.45
CA ILE A 30 5.35 -9.72 11.07
C ILE A 30 5.88 -10.61 12.20
N THR A 31 5.00 -11.06 13.10
CA THR A 31 5.38 -11.92 14.23
C THR A 31 6.06 -13.20 13.74
N LEU A 32 5.53 -13.85 12.71
CA LEU A 32 6.11 -15.05 12.13
C LEU A 32 7.54 -14.81 11.62
N GLN A 33 7.79 -13.69 10.96
CA GLN A 33 9.11 -13.32 10.47
C GLN A 33 10.10 -13.09 11.60
N ARG A 34 9.65 -12.53 12.72
CA ARG A 34 10.49 -12.28 13.91
C ARG A 34 10.78 -13.53 14.70
N LEU A 35 9.81 -14.45 14.80
CA LEU A 35 10.00 -15.74 15.47
C LEU A 35 11.01 -16.65 14.72
N PHE A 36 11.10 -16.51 13.41
CA PHE A 36 12.01 -17.31 12.58
C PHE A 36 13.04 -16.44 11.86
N PRO A 37 14.00 -15.83 12.57
CA PRO A 37 14.95 -14.86 12.00
C PRO A 37 15.84 -15.47 10.90
N GLN A 38 16.08 -16.78 10.92
CA GLN A 38 16.88 -17.48 9.92
C GLN A 38 16.07 -17.97 8.71
N ALA A 39 14.75 -17.82 8.74
CA ALA A 39 13.92 -18.25 7.62
C ALA A 39 14.15 -17.35 6.39
N ARG A 40 14.19 -17.96 5.22
CA ARG A 40 14.21 -17.25 3.95
C ARG A 40 12.79 -16.84 3.58
N VAL A 41 12.54 -15.56 3.51
CA VAL A 41 11.21 -15.00 3.19
C VAL A 41 11.21 -14.44 1.79
N ARG A 42 10.17 -14.78 1.02
CA ARG A 42 9.89 -14.19 -0.30
C ARG A 42 8.46 -13.69 -0.32
N TYR A 43 8.27 -12.49 -0.83
CA TYR A 43 6.97 -11.87 -0.95
C TYR A 43 6.50 -11.93 -2.39
N PHE A 44 5.31 -12.46 -2.62
CA PHE A 44 4.68 -12.52 -3.93
C PHE A 44 3.35 -11.78 -3.88
N SER A 45 3.13 -10.88 -4.81
CA SER A 45 1.88 -10.16 -4.96
C SER A 45 1.73 -9.65 -6.39
N ALA A 46 0.52 -9.64 -6.90
CA ALA A 46 0.20 -8.98 -8.17
C ALA A 46 0.21 -7.44 -8.02
N THR A 47 -0.09 -6.95 -6.82
CA THR A 47 -0.09 -5.53 -6.48
C THR A 47 0.97 -5.24 -5.44
N GLY A 48 1.81 -4.25 -5.69
CA GLY A 48 2.81 -3.79 -4.72
C GLY A 48 2.19 -2.95 -3.59
N ALA A 49 3.07 -2.38 -2.77
CA ALA A 49 2.67 -1.36 -1.80
C ALA A 49 2.28 -0.08 -2.53
N THR A 50 1.08 0.43 -2.29
CA THR A 50 0.57 1.68 -2.87
C THR A 50 1.00 2.90 -2.05
N GLU A 51 1.34 2.70 -0.78
CA GLU A 51 1.78 3.75 0.15
C GLU A 51 2.95 3.22 0.98
N ALA A 52 3.79 4.13 1.48
CA ALA A 52 4.96 3.77 2.27
C ALA A 52 4.59 2.96 3.54
N ARG A 53 3.48 3.29 4.20
CA ARG A 53 2.99 2.55 5.38
C ARG A 53 2.66 1.08 5.09
N HIS A 54 2.28 0.76 3.85
CA HIS A 54 1.99 -0.61 3.43
C HIS A 54 3.25 -1.49 3.35
N MET A 55 4.43 -0.88 3.46
CA MET A 55 5.71 -1.58 3.48
C MET A 55 6.01 -2.26 4.83
N ALA A 56 5.31 -1.91 5.91
CA ALA A 56 5.57 -2.44 7.25
C ALA A 56 5.79 -3.97 7.35
N PRO A 57 5.01 -4.82 6.65
CA PRO A 57 5.22 -6.27 6.70
C PRO A 57 6.48 -6.78 5.99
N TYR A 58 7.16 -5.94 5.20
CA TYR A 58 8.29 -6.36 4.37
C TYR A 58 9.64 -6.18 5.06
N GLU A 59 9.73 -6.58 6.35
CA GLU A 59 10.94 -6.44 7.18
C GLU A 59 12.17 -7.10 6.56
N ARG A 60 11.98 -8.14 5.74
CA ARG A 60 13.08 -8.91 5.11
C ARG A 60 13.63 -8.30 3.82
N LEU A 61 13.13 -7.15 3.40
CA LEU A 61 13.74 -6.41 2.29
C LEU A 61 15.03 -5.70 2.69
N GLY A 62 15.33 -5.60 4.00
CA GLY A 62 16.56 -4.99 4.49
C GLY A 62 16.59 -3.47 4.34
N LEU A 63 15.43 -2.83 4.36
CA LEU A 63 15.32 -1.37 4.24
C LEU A 63 15.57 -0.65 5.56
N TRP A 64 15.24 -1.29 6.69
CA TRP A 64 15.46 -0.75 8.04
C TRP A 64 15.99 -1.80 9.00
N GLY A 65 16.57 -1.32 10.08
CA GLY A 65 17.20 -2.17 11.11
C GLY A 65 18.72 -2.11 11.08
N ALA A 66 19.35 -2.97 11.80
CA ALA A 66 20.82 -2.98 11.95
C ALA A 66 21.50 -3.20 10.59
N GLY A 67 22.35 -2.25 10.18
CA GLY A 67 23.08 -2.30 8.90
C GLY A 67 22.28 -1.93 7.67
N ALA A 68 21.00 -1.54 7.83
CA ALA A 68 20.14 -1.07 6.75
C ALA A 68 20.24 0.47 6.58
N PRO A 69 19.75 1.02 5.44
CA PRO A 69 19.76 2.46 5.19
C PRO A 69 18.97 3.29 6.21
N PHE A 70 17.92 2.72 6.79
CA PHE A 70 17.10 3.38 7.81
C PHE A 70 17.22 2.67 9.15
N ALA A 71 17.27 3.43 10.23
CA ALA A 71 17.44 2.86 11.60
C ALA A 71 16.26 1.96 11.98
N ASP A 72 15.05 2.38 11.61
CA ASP A 72 13.80 1.67 11.89
C ASP A 72 12.74 2.00 10.85
N PHE A 73 11.59 1.33 10.94
CA PHE A 73 10.46 1.57 10.02
C PHE A 73 9.91 3.00 10.11
N PRO A 74 9.76 3.63 11.29
CA PRO A 74 9.37 5.04 11.39
C PRO A 74 10.29 6.00 10.63
N ALA A 75 11.60 5.84 10.76
CA ALA A 75 12.56 6.65 10.03
C ALA A 75 12.42 6.49 8.51
N PHE A 76 12.20 5.25 8.07
CA PHE A 76 11.88 4.94 6.67
C PHE A 76 10.58 5.64 6.24
N LEU A 77 9.51 5.53 7.03
CA LEU A 77 8.21 6.10 6.70
C LEU A 77 8.29 7.63 6.53
N VAL A 78 8.92 8.32 7.48
CA VAL A 78 9.12 9.77 7.43
C VAL A 78 9.91 10.17 6.19
N ALA A 79 10.97 9.44 5.84
CA ALA A 79 11.77 9.73 4.65
C ALA A 79 10.97 9.57 3.36
N MET A 80 10.15 8.50 3.26
CA MET A 80 9.31 8.25 2.09
C MET A 80 8.17 9.26 1.96
N GLU A 81 7.53 9.63 3.06
CA GLU A 81 6.47 10.65 3.07
C GLU A 81 7.00 12.03 2.66
N ARG A 82 8.20 12.40 3.15
CA ARG A 82 8.86 13.66 2.75
C ARG A 82 9.28 13.68 1.30
N GLY A 83 9.78 12.57 0.77
CA GLY A 83 10.27 12.46 -0.59
C GLY A 83 9.18 12.13 -1.62
N GLY A 84 7.99 11.74 -1.15
CA GLY A 84 6.83 11.44 -2.00
C GLY A 84 7.09 10.36 -3.04
N VAL A 85 6.44 10.50 -4.19
CA VAL A 85 6.54 9.53 -5.29
C VAL A 85 7.97 9.35 -5.77
N GLY A 86 8.75 10.43 -5.85
CA GLY A 86 10.15 10.38 -6.30
C GLY A 86 11.02 9.49 -5.41
N ALA A 87 10.86 9.57 -4.09
CA ALA A 87 11.58 8.70 -3.16
C ALA A 87 11.20 7.23 -3.32
N MET A 88 9.91 6.95 -3.50
CA MET A 88 9.42 5.58 -3.75
C MET A 88 9.94 5.02 -5.08
N GLU A 89 10.01 5.82 -6.13
CA GLU A 89 10.58 5.40 -7.41
C GLU A 89 12.07 5.09 -7.31
N MET A 90 12.84 5.95 -6.63
CA MET A 90 14.26 5.70 -6.38
C MET A 90 14.46 4.42 -5.59
N LEU A 91 13.71 4.23 -4.51
CA LEU A 91 13.73 3.01 -3.71
C LEU A 91 13.44 1.76 -4.56
N CYS A 92 12.39 1.80 -5.38
CA CYS A 92 12.07 0.70 -6.28
C CYS A 92 13.19 0.41 -7.28
N ARG A 93 13.85 1.44 -7.80
CA ARG A 93 15.00 1.31 -8.70
C ARG A 93 16.18 0.65 -7.99
N ASP A 94 16.50 1.10 -6.79
CA ASP A 94 17.58 0.54 -5.98
C ASP A 94 17.33 -0.92 -5.64
N LEU A 95 16.14 -1.26 -5.15
CA LEU A 95 15.76 -2.64 -4.87
C LEU A 95 15.81 -3.55 -6.11
N LYS A 96 15.49 -3.01 -7.29
CA LYS A 96 15.64 -3.73 -8.56
C LYS A 96 17.11 -3.92 -8.93
N SER A 97 17.96 -2.92 -8.73
CA SER A 97 19.39 -2.98 -9.07
C SER A 97 20.13 -4.02 -8.25
N VAL A 98 19.78 -4.16 -6.96
CA VAL A 98 20.36 -5.18 -6.07
C VAL A 98 19.66 -6.54 -6.15
N GLY A 99 18.61 -6.66 -6.97
CA GLY A 99 17.90 -7.92 -7.21
C GLY A 99 16.96 -8.39 -6.08
N THR A 100 16.68 -7.53 -5.09
CA THR A 100 15.73 -7.83 -3.99
C THR A 100 14.29 -7.60 -4.38
N TYR A 101 14.03 -6.83 -5.42
CA TYR A 101 12.71 -6.58 -5.98
C TYR A 101 12.67 -6.93 -7.46
N LEU A 102 11.69 -7.75 -7.83
CA LEU A 102 11.40 -8.09 -9.21
C LEU A 102 9.97 -7.67 -9.55
N SER A 103 9.82 -6.84 -10.56
CA SER A 103 8.52 -6.45 -11.11
C SER A 103 8.51 -6.76 -12.60
N ARG A 104 7.50 -7.48 -13.05
CA ARG A 104 7.28 -7.78 -14.47
C ARG A 104 5.86 -7.40 -14.84
N THR A 105 5.73 -6.75 -15.97
CA THR A 105 4.45 -6.50 -16.62
C THR A 105 4.25 -7.59 -17.67
N ILE A 106 3.04 -8.12 -17.76
CA ILE A 106 2.68 -9.04 -18.86
C ILE A 106 2.61 -8.19 -20.12
N SER A 107 3.41 -8.58 -21.12
CA SER A 107 3.31 -8.01 -22.46
C SER A 107 2.36 -8.87 -23.28
N TYR A 108 1.43 -8.22 -23.95
CA TYR A 108 0.50 -8.86 -24.88
C TYR A 108 0.97 -8.75 -26.32
N GLY A 109 2.17 -8.21 -26.57
CA GLY A 109 2.79 -8.12 -27.87
C GLY A 109 3.24 -9.48 -28.44
N PRO A 110 3.62 -9.55 -29.71
CA PRO A 110 4.05 -10.80 -30.36
C PRO A 110 5.22 -11.40 -29.57
N THR A 111 5.04 -12.64 -29.13
CA THR A 111 6.04 -13.36 -28.32
C THR A 111 6.75 -14.38 -29.21
N ARG A 112 8.08 -14.28 -29.27
CA ARG A 112 8.90 -15.29 -29.93
C ARG A 112 9.19 -16.43 -28.95
N LEU A 113 8.77 -17.63 -29.30
CA LEU A 113 9.03 -18.85 -28.55
C LEU A 113 10.46 -19.33 -28.72
N PRO A 114 10.99 -20.21 -27.84
CA PRO A 114 12.34 -20.77 -27.96
C PRO A 114 12.59 -21.57 -29.24
N ASP A 115 11.54 -22.11 -29.84
CA ASP A 115 11.57 -22.83 -31.12
C ASP A 115 11.63 -21.90 -32.33
N GLY A 116 11.63 -20.57 -32.13
CA GLY A 116 11.65 -19.55 -33.18
C GLY A 116 10.28 -19.18 -33.72
N SER A 117 9.22 -19.90 -33.36
CA SER A 117 7.85 -19.51 -33.72
C SER A 117 7.41 -18.22 -33.05
N VAL A 118 6.52 -17.48 -33.70
CA VAL A 118 5.96 -16.24 -33.17
C VAL A 118 4.50 -16.46 -32.83
N VAL A 119 4.16 -16.34 -31.56
CA VAL A 119 2.75 -16.24 -31.14
C VAL A 119 2.28 -14.84 -31.53
N PRO A 120 1.28 -14.74 -32.42
CA PRO A 120 0.78 -13.43 -32.83
C PRO A 120 0.25 -12.66 -31.63
N ASP A 121 0.28 -11.34 -31.77
CA ASP A 121 -0.28 -10.41 -30.79
C ASP A 121 -1.71 -10.84 -30.43
N SER A 122 -1.94 -11.15 -29.16
CA SER A 122 -3.31 -11.25 -28.68
C SER A 122 -3.80 -9.82 -28.57
N ALA A 123 -4.60 -9.38 -29.54
CA ALA A 123 -5.16 -8.05 -29.60
C ALA A 123 -6.00 -7.77 -28.34
N VAL A 124 -5.36 -7.19 -27.34
CA VAL A 124 -6.08 -6.62 -26.19
C VAL A 124 -6.40 -5.18 -26.57
N GLU A 125 -7.62 -4.94 -26.97
CA GLU A 125 -8.11 -3.59 -27.16
C GLU A 125 -8.50 -2.97 -25.82
N TYR A 126 -7.81 -1.92 -25.45
CA TYR A 126 -8.20 -1.06 -24.34
C TYR A 126 -9.07 0.06 -24.88
N GLY A 127 -10.38 -0.04 -24.64
CA GLY A 127 -11.32 1.00 -25.03
C GLY A 127 -12.12 1.48 -23.80
N PRO A 128 -12.45 2.77 -23.69
CA PRO A 128 -13.36 3.23 -22.68
C PRO A 128 -14.77 2.71 -23.00
N LEU A 129 -15.36 1.95 -22.07
CA LEU A 129 -16.75 1.59 -22.11
C LEU A 129 -17.56 2.72 -21.47
N LEU A 130 -18.21 3.53 -22.28
CA LEU A 130 -19.08 4.60 -21.80
C LEU A 130 -20.49 4.04 -21.57
N HIS A 131 -20.84 3.82 -20.33
CA HIS A 131 -22.19 3.50 -19.92
C HIS A 131 -22.94 4.79 -19.53
N ARG A 132 -24.05 5.06 -20.20
CA ARG A 132 -24.95 6.17 -19.82
C ARG A 132 -26.00 5.64 -18.86
N LEU A 133 -25.98 6.15 -17.64
CA LEU A 133 -26.95 5.79 -16.63
C LEU A 133 -28.38 6.08 -17.11
N THR A 134 -29.28 5.15 -16.90
CA THR A 134 -30.72 5.37 -17.00
C THR A 134 -31.18 6.35 -15.92
N LYS A 135 -32.41 6.86 -16.03
CA LYS A 135 -32.97 7.78 -15.02
C LYS A 135 -32.99 7.15 -13.62
N ASP A 136 -33.32 5.86 -13.54
CA ASP A 136 -33.43 5.16 -12.26
C ASP A 136 -32.06 4.89 -11.65
N GLU A 137 -31.08 4.46 -12.44
CA GLU A 137 -29.69 4.29 -12.01
C GLU A 137 -29.09 5.60 -11.53
N ARG A 138 -29.36 6.71 -12.24
CA ARG A 138 -28.90 8.03 -11.84
C ARG A 138 -29.52 8.47 -10.51
N ALA A 139 -30.81 8.25 -10.34
CA ALA A 139 -31.50 8.58 -9.09
C ALA A 139 -31.00 7.75 -7.91
N GLN A 140 -30.58 6.50 -8.15
CA GLN A 140 -29.92 5.68 -7.13
C GLN A 140 -28.51 6.18 -6.82
N TYR A 141 -27.74 6.52 -7.85
CA TYR A 141 -26.40 7.05 -7.68
C TYR A 141 -26.41 8.36 -6.87
N ASP A 142 -27.30 9.28 -7.25
CA ASP A 142 -27.42 10.58 -6.57
C ASP A 142 -27.80 10.41 -5.09
N ARG A 143 -28.75 9.53 -4.77
CA ARG A 143 -29.10 9.20 -3.36
C ARG A 143 -27.93 8.63 -2.55
N ILE A 144 -27.10 7.78 -3.17
CA ILE A 144 -25.94 7.22 -2.50
C ILE A 144 -24.88 8.30 -2.31
N ALA A 145 -24.67 9.15 -3.30
CA ALA A 145 -23.73 10.27 -3.21
C ALA A 145 -24.12 11.26 -2.11
N ASP A 146 -25.41 11.61 -2.03
CA ASP A 146 -25.95 12.48 -0.97
C ASP A 146 -25.74 11.86 0.41
N LEU A 147 -26.07 10.56 0.60
CA LEU A 147 -25.85 9.85 1.85
C LEU A 147 -24.37 9.85 2.25
N TRP A 148 -23.46 9.59 1.32
CA TRP A 148 -22.03 9.64 1.61
C TRP A 148 -21.56 11.04 1.98
N SER A 149 -22.10 12.07 1.35
CA SER A 149 -21.77 13.46 1.68
C SER A 149 -22.24 13.84 3.09
N GLU A 150 -23.44 13.43 3.49
CA GLU A 150 -23.94 13.62 4.85
C GLU A 150 -23.08 12.89 5.88
N LEU A 151 -22.75 11.62 5.63
CA LEU A 151 -21.88 10.84 6.53
C LEU A 151 -20.50 11.46 6.69
N LEU A 152 -19.89 11.96 5.62
CA LEU A 152 -18.58 12.62 5.68
C LEU A 152 -18.63 13.86 6.57
N VAL A 153 -19.67 14.69 6.43
CA VAL A 153 -19.85 15.88 7.30
C VAL A 153 -20.01 15.48 8.77
N GLU A 154 -20.78 14.42 9.06
CA GLU A 154 -20.94 13.95 10.44
C GLU A 154 -19.62 13.40 11.02
N PHE A 155 -18.84 12.65 10.22
CA PHE A 155 -17.53 12.17 10.66
C PHE A 155 -16.55 13.31 10.93
N GLU A 156 -16.47 14.30 10.05
CA GLU A 156 -15.62 15.48 10.25
C GLU A 156 -16.03 16.27 11.50
N ALA A 157 -17.33 16.44 11.74
CA ALA A 157 -17.85 17.08 12.93
C ALA A 157 -17.51 16.29 14.21
N ALA A 158 -17.60 14.95 14.18
CA ALA A 158 -17.26 14.10 15.30
C ALA A 158 -15.76 14.13 15.61
N GLU A 159 -14.90 14.11 14.58
CA GLU A 159 -13.44 14.24 14.76
C GLU A 159 -13.05 15.62 15.29
N GLY A 160 -13.68 16.70 14.82
CA GLY A 160 -13.47 18.05 15.31
C GLY A 160 -13.82 18.18 16.80
N ASN A 161 -14.91 17.57 17.25
CA ASN A 161 -15.33 17.57 18.65
C ASN A 161 -14.42 16.70 19.54
N ALA A 162 -13.91 15.58 19.05
CA ALA A 162 -12.98 14.72 19.77
C ALA A 162 -11.61 15.41 20.00
N GLY A 163 -11.20 16.29 19.10
CA GLY A 163 -9.98 17.10 19.22
C GLY A 163 -10.08 18.18 20.30
N GLN A 164 -11.25 18.78 20.52
CA GLN A 164 -11.46 19.83 21.52
C GLN A 164 -11.61 19.29 22.96
N GLY A 165 -12.14 18.08 23.13
CA GLY A 165 -12.31 17.47 24.46
C GLY A 165 -11.00 17.04 25.15
N ARG A 166 -9.89 16.96 24.44
CA ARG A 166 -8.57 16.55 24.98
C ARG A 166 -7.74 17.70 25.56
N ASN A 167 -8.10 18.95 25.33
CA ASN A 167 -7.35 20.11 25.82
C ASN A 167 -7.91 20.72 27.12
N GLY A 168 -8.95 20.13 27.72
CA GLY A 168 -9.67 20.69 28.86
C GLY A 168 -9.22 20.22 30.26
N ASN A 169 -8.22 19.35 30.40
CA ASN A 169 -7.83 18.84 31.71
C ASN A 169 -6.30 18.85 31.90
N ARG A 170 -5.76 20.06 32.04
CA ARG A 170 -4.46 20.30 32.69
C ARG A 170 -4.63 21.45 33.68
N TYR A 171 -4.93 21.10 34.89
CA TYR A 171 -4.59 21.83 36.09
C TYR A 171 -3.96 20.86 37.07
#